data_de103844edbc0b350af93f121e655a68
#
_entry.id   de103844edbc0b350af93f121e655a68
#
_cell.length_a   1.000
_cell.length_b   1.000
_cell.length_c   1.000
_cell.angle_alpha   90.00
_cell.angle_beta   90.00
_cell.angle_gamma   90.00
#
_symmetry.space_group_name_H-M   'P 1'
#
loop_
_entity.id
_entity.type
_entity.pdbx_description
1 polymer ?
#
loop_
_entity_poly.entity_id
_entity_poly.type
_entity_poly.pdbx_seq_one_letter_code
_entity_poly.pdbx_strand_id
1 'polypeptide(L)'
;MKLYVISNSNIMADFILDEFKDVPNVVQINFKQRKNALTSALKWIRLKMGNPRGLFDDTLFEKKFLDEISKIQPEDKVLLWSIENLKNTMLIANEIRSKDIQSFLWNPMLRVRRNNSAEEYKRKIKEYGIGLSTFDPYDSKMLDCRLMPQVHRAVEMPAIEHPEFDVFFVGQLKGREEPMSRLIKEFRDNDISYFFHLINGRHDTGDVAPEIKECIKDELMSYPETLANINKSRCLLDLTQKGQQGLTLRPIEAMMYKKKLITNNSAIKNEPFYNPDNIWILDDPDEKRSVADFMKNVPYTPVPADVEQRYHIRPWLDALWHAPVASAK
;
A
#
# COMPACT_ATOMS: atom_id res chain seq x y z
N MET A 1 -9.26 27.10 -1.77
CA MET A 1 -8.20 26.09 -1.77
C MET A 1 -8.84 24.73 -1.62
N LYS A 2 -8.60 23.84 -2.55
CA LYS A 2 -9.07 22.44 -2.55
C LYS A 2 -7.88 21.50 -2.49
N LEU A 3 -8.14 20.25 -2.08
CA LEU A 3 -7.21 19.14 -2.22
C LEU A 3 -7.65 18.28 -3.40
N TYR A 4 -6.78 18.10 -4.36
CA TYR A 4 -6.97 17.15 -5.45
C TYR A 4 -6.11 15.91 -5.20
N VAL A 5 -6.75 14.73 -5.16
CA VAL A 5 -6.05 13.45 -5.05
C VAL A 5 -6.10 12.76 -6.42
N ILE A 6 -4.95 12.69 -7.08
CA ILE A 6 -4.80 12.02 -8.38
C ILE A 6 -4.20 10.64 -8.12
N SER A 7 -4.95 9.59 -8.42
CA SER A 7 -4.53 8.22 -8.14
C SER A 7 -4.62 7.29 -9.34
N ASN A 8 -3.73 6.29 -9.40
CA ASN A 8 -4.01 5.11 -10.19
C ASN A 8 -5.11 4.32 -9.48
N SER A 9 -6.26 4.14 -10.15
CA SER A 9 -7.35 3.34 -9.61
C SER A 9 -6.87 1.92 -9.29
N ASN A 10 -6.99 1.55 -8.03
CA ASN A 10 -6.89 0.18 -7.56
C ASN A 10 -7.86 0.01 -6.38
N ILE A 11 -8.33 -1.20 -6.20
CA ILE A 11 -9.40 -1.54 -5.24
C ILE A 11 -9.12 -1.00 -3.83
N MET A 12 -7.87 -1.08 -3.36
CA MET A 12 -7.50 -0.66 -2.00
C MET A 12 -7.38 0.86 -1.89
N ALA A 13 -6.75 1.52 -2.87
CA ALA A 13 -6.65 2.98 -2.88
C ALA A 13 -8.03 3.63 -2.98
N ASP A 14 -8.88 3.10 -3.86
CA ASP A 14 -10.25 3.60 -4.05
C ASP A 14 -11.05 3.46 -2.74
N PHE A 15 -10.92 2.33 -2.02
CA PHE A 15 -11.54 2.13 -0.72
C PHE A 15 -11.06 3.15 0.32
N ILE A 16 -9.75 3.37 0.44
CA ILE A 16 -9.20 4.30 1.44
C ILE A 16 -9.63 5.74 1.12
N LEU A 17 -9.57 6.12 -0.14
CA LEU A 17 -9.93 7.47 -0.58
C LEU A 17 -11.42 7.74 -0.55
N ASP A 18 -12.29 6.71 -0.54
CA ASP A 18 -13.73 6.87 -0.37
C ASP A 18 -14.11 7.56 0.96
N GLU A 19 -13.18 7.60 1.93
CA GLU A 19 -13.30 8.43 3.15
C GLU A 19 -13.57 9.91 2.85
N PHE A 20 -13.16 10.38 1.69
CA PHE A 20 -13.30 11.79 1.27
C PHE A 20 -14.42 12.03 0.28
N LYS A 21 -15.23 11.02 -0.03
CA LYS A 21 -16.29 11.10 -1.04
C LYS A 21 -17.25 12.29 -0.83
N ASP A 22 -17.61 12.54 0.43
CA ASP A 22 -18.56 13.59 0.81
C ASP A 22 -17.88 14.81 1.45
N VAL A 23 -16.55 14.93 1.31
CA VAL A 23 -15.80 16.08 1.83
C VAL A 23 -15.73 17.19 0.76
N PRO A 24 -16.38 18.36 0.96
CA PRO A 24 -16.61 19.35 -0.12
C PRO A 24 -15.35 19.89 -0.78
N ASN A 25 -14.22 19.91 -0.06
CA ASN A 25 -12.97 20.50 -0.56
C ASN A 25 -11.95 19.44 -1.01
N VAL A 26 -12.34 18.16 -1.10
CA VAL A 26 -11.49 17.08 -1.61
C VAL A 26 -12.06 16.57 -2.91
N VAL A 27 -11.24 16.57 -3.96
CA VAL A 27 -11.61 16.11 -5.31
C VAL A 27 -10.73 14.93 -5.69
N GLN A 28 -11.35 13.79 -5.97
CA GLN A 28 -10.63 12.60 -6.42
C GLN A 28 -10.62 12.55 -7.95
N ILE A 29 -9.43 12.38 -8.54
CA ILE A 29 -9.22 12.26 -9.98
C ILE A 29 -8.54 10.92 -10.26
N ASN A 30 -9.17 10.11 -11.11
CA ASN A 30 -8.62 8.84 -11.50
C ASN A 30 -7.72 8.99 -12.72
N PHE A 31 -6.44 8.64 -12.57
CA PHE A 31 -5.48 8.60 -13.65
C PHE A 31 -5.40 7.20 -14.26
N LYS A 32 -5.94 7.04 -15.47
CA LYS A 32 -5.80 5.82 -16.26
C LYS A 32 -4.74 6.00 -17.34
N GLN A 33 -3.70 5.21 -17.24
CA GLN A 33 -2.65 5.23 -18.24
C GLN A 33 -3.06 4.46 -19.49
N ARG A 34 -3.00 5.12 -20.66
CA ARG A 34 -3.04 4.41 -21.94
C ARG A 34 -1.73 3.66 -22.16
N LYS A 35 -1.79 2.35 -22.38
CA LYS A 35 -0.62 1.47 -22.50
C LYS A 35 -0.58 0.86 -23.90
N ASN A 36 0.03 1.58 -24.85
CA ASN A 36 0.36 1.05 -26.17
C ASN A 36 1.73 1.59 -26.65
N ALA A 37 2.25 1.04 -27.74
CA ALA A 37 3.55 1.44 -28.27
C ALA A 37 3.58 2.93 -28.67
N LEU A 38 2.52 3.44 -29.28
CA LEU A 38 2.42 4.83 -29.70
C LEU A 38 2.49 5.78 -28.50
N THR A 39 1.68 5.56 -27.45
CA THR A 39 1.72 6.41 -26.25
C THR A 39 3.08 6.36 -25.56
N SER A 40 3.75 5.21 -25.58
CA SER A 40 5.10 5.08 -25.01
C SER A 40 6.12 5.89 -25.80
N ALA A 41 6.05 5.85 -27.13
CA ALA A 41 6.93 6.63 -28.00
C ALA A 41 6.70 8.14 -27.85
N LEU A 42 5.44 8.59 -27.87
CA LEU A 42 5.09 10.00 -27.71
C LEU A 42 5.48 10.56 -26.34
N LYS A 43 5.35 9.79 -25.26
CA LYS A 43 5.89 10.16 -23.95
C LYS A 43 7.39 10.37 -23.98
N TRP A 44 8.12 9.45 -24.60
CA TRP A 44 9.57 9.57 -24.72
C TRP A 44 9.96 10.82 -25.52
N ILE A 45 9.33 11.07 -26.67
CA ILE A 45 9.57 12.24 -27.51
C ILE A 45 9.30 13.52 -26.71
N ARG A 46 8.13 13.64 -26.09
CA ARG A 46 7.77 14.81 -25.30
C ARG A 46 8.78 15.11 -24.19
N LEU A 47 9.18 14.09 -23.43
CA LEU A 47 10.18 14.25 -22.36
C LEU A 47 11.55 14.64 -22.89
N LYS A 48 11.96 14.14 -24.06
CA LYS A 48 13.20 14.55 -24.74
C LYS A 48 13.18 16.00 -25.22
N MET A 49 12.00 16.51 -25.55
CA MET A 49 11.79 17.91 -25.94
C MET A 49 11.64 18.87 -24.73
N GLY A 50 11.93 18.41 -23.52
CA GLY A 50 11.79 19.24 -22.31
C GLY A 50 10.38 19.25 -21.73
N ASN A 51 9.54 18.30 -22.08
CA ASN A 51 8.16 18.13 -21.59
C ASN A 51 7.26 19.37 -21.83
N PRO A 52 7.19 19.90 -23.07
CA PRO A 52 6.33 21.09 -23.32
C PRO A 52 4.87 20.77 -23.02
N ARG A 53 4.20 21.70 -22.31
CA ARG A 53 2.80 21.59 -21.92
C ARG A 53 1.90 21.48 -23.13
N GLY A 54 0.87 20.63 -23.05
CA GLY A 54 -0.10 20.43 -24.14
C GLY A 54 0.38 19.53 -25.28
N LEU A 55 1.67 19.23 -25.38
CA LEU A 55 2.18 18.42 -26.46
C LEU A 55 1.71 16.97 -26.35
N PHE A 56 0.91 16.51 -27.31
CA PHE A 56 0.33 15.18 -27.39
C PHE A 56 -0.70 14.84 -26.31
N ASP A 57 -1.27 15.83 -25.61
CA ASP A 57 -2.18 15.59 -24.48
C ASP A 57 -3.35 14.69 -24.85
N ASP A 58 -4.04 14.96 -25.96
CA ASP A 58 -5.20 14.18 -26.43
C ASP A 58 -4.88 12.70 -26.69
N THR A 59 -3.60 12.39 -26.94
CA THR A 59 -3.15 11.01 -27.15
C THR A 59 -2.64 10.38 -25.86
N LEU A 60 -2.00 11.16 -24.99
CA LEU A 60 -1.37 10.68 -23.77
C LEU A 60 -2.36 10.49 -22.62
N PHE A 61 -3.37 11.34 -22.56
CA PHE A 61 -4.38 11.39 -21.51
C PHE A 61 -5.79 11.14 -22.04
N GLU A 62 -6.68 10.73 -21.16
CA GLU A 62 -8.12 10.74 -21.47
C GLU A 62 -8.66 12.16 -21.35
N LYS A 63 -9.59 12.53 -22.23
CA LYS A 63 -10.21 13.88 -22.22
C LYS A 63 -10.80 14.23 -20.85
N LYS A 64 -11.52 13.27 -20.24
CA LYS A 64 -12.07 13.46 -18.89
C LYS A 64 -10.99 13.83 -17.86
N PHE A 65 -9.83 13.19 -17.90
CA PHE A 65 -8.71 13.50 -17.00
C PHE A 65 -8.19 14.93 -17.24
N LEU A 66 -8.00 15.33 -18.51
CA LEU A 66 -7.58 16.71 -18.85
C LEU A 66 -8.58 17.76 -18.39
N ASP A 67 -9.89 17.50 -18.60
CA ASP A 67 -10.96 18.40 -18.16
C ASP A 67 -10.98 18.54 -16.61
N GLU A 68 -10.66 17.48 -15.88
CA GLU A 68 -10.61 17.51 -14.41
C GLU A 68 -9.37 18.26 -13.90
N ILE A 69 -8.17 17.97 -14.41
CA ILE A 69 -6.94 18.63 -13.96
C ILE A 69 -6.87 20.12 -14.39
N SER A 70 -7.56 20.50 -15.46
CA SER A 70 -7.64 21.91 -15.91
C SER A 70 -8.32 22.83 -14.90
N LYS A 71 -9.13 22.27 -13.99
CA LYS A 71 -9.83 23.00 -12.91
C LYS A 71 -8.93 23.32 -11.72
N ILE A 72 -7.76 22.68 -11.60
CA ILE A 72 -6.81 22.88 -10.50
C ILE A 72 -6.22 24.28 -10.60
N GLN A 73 -6.33 25.04 -9.51
CA GLN A 73 -5.81 26.39 -9.42
C GLN A 73 -4.41 26.43 -8.79
N PRO A 74 -3.63 27.50 -8.95
CA PRO A 74 -2.28 27.60 -8.38
C PRO A 74 -2.20 27.47 -6.86
N GLU A 75 -3.25 27.84 -6.14
CA GLU A 75 -3.36 27.78 -4.68
C GLU A 75 -3.89 26.45 -4.16
N ASP A 76 -4.33 25.52 -5.03
CA ASP A 76 -4.85 24.22 -4.63
C ASP A 76 -3.70 23.25 -4.30
N LYS A 77 -3.96 22.31 -3.40
CA LYS A 77 -3.05 21.21 -3.05
C LYS A 77 -3.30 20.01 -3.93
N VAL A 78 -2.23 19.32 -4.35
CA VAL A 78 -2.33 18.12 -5.17
C VAL A 78 -1.53 16.97 -4.54
N LEU A 79 -2.19 15.84 -4.33
CA LEU A 79 -1.56 14.58 -3.95
C LEU A 79 -1.56 13.61 -5.14
N LEU A 80 -0.37 13.21 -5.56
CA LEU A 80 -0.18 12.11 -6.50
C LEU A 80 -0.06 10.81 -5.69
N TRP A 81 -1.11 10.01 -5.66
CA TRP A 81 -1.19 8.78 -4.88
C TRP A 81 -0.93 7.56 -5.75
N SER A 82 0.09 6.77 -5.41
CA SER A 82 0.42 5.53 -6.15
C SER A 82 0.73 5.78 -7.64
N ILE A 83 1.36 6.91 -7.96
CA ILE A 83 1.85 7.23 -9.31
C ILE A 83 3.37 7.15 -9.31
N GLU A 84 3.90 5.93 -9.17
CA GLU A 84 5.34 5.69 -9.00
C GLU A 84 6.15 5.86 -10.27
N ASN A 85 5.52 5.79 -11.44
CA ASN A 85 6.22 5.94 -12.72
C ASN A 85 6.66 7.40 -12.93
N LEU A 86 7.96 7.67 -12.84
CA LEU A 86 8.54 9.01 -12.94
C LEU A 86 8.05 9.78 -14.18
N LYS A 87 7.97 9.11 -15.34
CA LYS A 87 7.51 9.77 -16.58
C LYS A 87 6.07 10.24 -16.46
N ASN A 88 5.19 9.47 -15.83
CA ASN A 88 3.81 9.87 -15.60
C ASN A 88 3.74 11.00 -14.59
N THR A 89 4.48 10.92 -13.49
CA THR A 89 4.57 11.98 -12.47
C THR A 89 4.98 13.31 -13.11
N MET A 90 6.03 13.31 -13.94
CA MET A 90 6.51 14.51 -14.63
C MET A 90 5.48 15.06 -15.63
N LEU A 91 4.81 14.19 -16.39
CA LEU A 91 3.78 14.61 -17.36
C LEU A 91 2.60 15.25 -16.63
N ILE A 92 2.09 14.62 -15.57
CA ILE A 92 0.96 15.14 -14.78
C ILE A 92 1.34 16.46 -14.12
N ALA A 93 2.48 16.52 -13.43
CA ALA A 93 2.93 17.72 -12.74
C ALA A 93 3.08 18.94 -13.68
N ASN A 94 3.46 18.69 -14.94
CA ASN A 94 3.59 19.74 -15.93
C ASN A 94 2.23 20.26 -16.44
N GLU A 95 1.17 19.43 -16.42
CA GLU A 95 -0.16 19.85 -16.88
C GLU A 95 -0.98 20.57 -15.80
N ILE A 96 -0.70 20.34 -14.53
CA ILE A 96 -1.41 21.02 -13.44
C ILE A 96 -0.83 22.40 -13.16
N ARG A 97 -1.65 23.29 -12.58
CA ARG A 97 -1.24 24.66 -12.25
C ARG A 97 -0.77 24.83 -10.81
N SER A 98 -1.14 23.91 -9.93
CA SER A 98 -0.75 23.96 -8.53
C SER A 98 0.77 23.97 -8.37
N LYS A 99 1.23 24.72 -7.36
CA LYS A 99 2.63 24.76 -6.94
C LYS A 99 2.89 23.90 -5.68
N ASP A 100 1.84 23.35 -5.09
CA ASP A 100 1.90 22.52 -3.89
C ASP A 100 1.51 21.08 -4.26
N ILE A 101 2.49 20.35 -4.79
CA ILE A 101 2.33 18.96 -5.25
C ILE A 101 3.10 18.04 -4.30
N GLN A 102 2.40 17.08 -3.73
CA GLN A 102 2.97 15.98 -2.96
C GLN A 102 2.80 14.66 -3.73
N SER A 103 3.78 13.78 -3.67
CA SER A 103 3.72 12.44 -4.25
C SER A 103 3.98 11.40 -3.16
N PHE A 104 3.05 10.48 -2.99
CA PHE A 104 3.20 9.35 -2.07
C PHE A 104 3.40 8.04 -2.84
N LEU A 105 4.56 7.42 -2.63
CA LEU A 105 4.89 6.12 -3.21
C LEU A 105 4.23 5.02 -2.38
N TRP A 106 3.17 4.44 -2.94
CA TRP A 106 2.39 3.37 -2.33
C TRP A 106 3.03 1.99 -2.46
N ASN A 107 3.92 1.82 -3.45
CA ASN A 107 4.65 0.58 -3.69
C ASN A 107 6.15 0.79 -3.52
N PRO A 108 6.89 -0.22 -3.01
CA PRO A 108 8.35 -0.15 -2.92
C PRO A 108 9.00 0.10 -4.28
N MET A 109 10.03 0.94 -4.30
CA MET A 109 10.81 1.29 -5.51
C MET A 109 11.48 0.09 -6.18
N LEU A 110 11.65 -1.03 -5.50
CA LEU A 110 12.12 -2.27 -6.11
C LEU A 110 11.31 -2.69 -7.35
N ARG A 111 10.03 -2.30 -7.40
CA ARG A 111 9.15 -2.51 -8.56
C ARG A 111 9.31 -1.44 -9.64
N VAL A 112 9.77 -0.26 -9.27
CA VAL A 112 9.85 0.92 -10.15
C VAL A 112 11.22 1.01 -10.83
N ARG A 113 12.25 0.43 -10.25
CA ARG A 113 13.65 0.48 -10.71
C ARG A 113 13.92 -0.04 -12.13
N ARG A 114 12.98 -0.73 -12.74
CA ARG A 114 13.23 -1.29 -14.09
C ARG A 114 13.55 -0.24 -15.17
N ASN A 115 13.24 1.05 -14.91
CA ASN A 115 13.35 2.10 -15.96
C ASN A 115 14.07 3.39 -15.55
N ASN A 116 14.41 3.62 -14.25
CA ASN A 116 15.10 4.85 -13.81
C ASN A 116 16.04 4.56 -12.65
N SER A 117 17.19 5.23 -12.59
CA SER A 117 18.03 5.21 -11.39
C SER A 117 17.34 6.01 -10.26
N ALA A 118 17.64 5.67 -9.00
CA ALA A 118 17.16 6.44 -7.86
C ALA A 118 17.60 7.90 -7.92
N GLU A 119 18.83 8.14 -8.39
CA GLU A 119 19.38 9.48 -8.55
C GLU A 119 18.62 10.30 -9.61
N GLU A 120 18.25 9.69 -10.73
CA GLU A 120 17.44 10.35 -11.74
C GLU A 120 16.03 10.67 -11.19
N TYR A 121 15.44 9.73 -10.47
CA TYR A 121 14.13 9.93 -9.84
C TYR A 121 14.17 11.11 -8.87
N LYS A 122 15.11 11.11 -7.92
CA LYS A 122 15.33 12.17 -6.94
C LYS A 122 15.55 13.53 -7.61
N ARG A 123 16.47 13.59 -8.58
CA ARG A 123 16.78 14.82 -9.33
C ARG A 123 15.55 15.40 -10.03
N LYS A 124 14.77 14.55 -10.70
CA LYS A 124 13.59 15.00 -11.46
C LYS A 124 12.45 15.45 -10.54
N ILE A 125 12.17 14.74 -9.46
CA ILE A 125 11.17 15.15 -8.47
C ILE A 125 11.50 16.54 -7.92
N LYS A 126 12.76 16.79 -7.58
CA LYS A 126 13.24 18.10 -7.11
C LYS A 126 13.12 19.19 -8.19
N GLU A 127 13.48 18.87 -9.45
CA GLU A 127 13.37 19.79 -10.60
C GLU A 127 11.92 20.26 -10.83
N TYR A 128 10.94 19.38 -10.60
CA TYR A 128 9.51 19.69 -10.71
C TYR A 128 8.89 20.28 -9.44
N GLY A 129 9.68 20.49 -8.38
CA GLY A 129 9.19 21.05 -7.12
C GLY A 129 8.17 20.15 -6.41
N ILE A 130 8.23 18.83 -6.59
CA ILE A 130 7.30 17.88 -6.00
C ILE A 130 7.86 17.42 -4.65
N GLY A 131 7.05 17.54 -3.58
CA GLY A 131 7.32 16.90 -2.31
C GLY A 131 7.17 15.38 -2.45
N LEU A 132 8.12 14.61 -1.96
CA LEU A 132 8.11 13.15 -2.07
C LEU A 132 8.04 12.49 -0.71
N SER A 133 7.21 11.46 -0.62
CA SER A 133 7.10 10.60 0.56
C SER A 133 6.91 9.14 0.18
N THR A 134 7.31 8.25 1.05
CA THR A 134 7.18 6.80 0.91
C THR A 134 6.94 6.15 2.27
N PHE A 135 6.40 4.95 2.27
CA PHE A 135 6.22 4.14 3.48
C PHE A 135 7.40 3.19 3.76
N ASP A 136 8.27 3.01 2.78
CA ASP A 136 9.40 2.08 2.90
C ASP A 136 10.66 2.82 3.39
N PRO A 137 11.26 2.42 4.55
CA PRO A 137 12.44 3.08 5.11
C PRO A 137 13.66 3.05 4.19
N TYR A 138 13.82 1.96 3.42
CA TYR A 138 14.93 1.87 2.46
C TYR A 138 14.76 2.87 1.32
N ASP A 139 13.55 2.99 0.78
CA ASP A 139 13.25 3.94 -0.29
C ASP A 139 13.34 5.39 0.20
N SER A 140 12.88 5.67 1.43
CA SER A 140 13.02 6.99 2.06
C SER A 140 14.47 7.43 2.13
N LYS A 141 15.36 6.55 2.60
CA LYS A 141 16.80 6.81 2.68
C LYS A 141 17.44 6.96 1.30
N MET A 142 17.09 6.08 0.36
CA MET A 142 17.64 6.08 -0.99
C MET A 142 17.22 7.32 -1.79
N LEU A 143 15.96 7.75 -1.66
CA LEU A 143 15.40 8.89 -2.38
C LEU A 143 15.57 10.21 -1.62
N ASP A 144 16.10 10.18 -0.39
CA ASP A 144 16.19 11.34 0.51
C ASP A 144 14.84 12.05 0.60
N CYS A 145 13.82 11.27 0.92
CA CYS A 145 12.44 11.73 0.99
C CYS A 145 11.79 11.35 2.31
N ARG A 146 10.65 11.92 2.57
CA ARG A 146 9.94 11.76 3.83
C ARG A 146 9.42 10.34 4.01
N LEU A 147 9.66 9.75 5.17
CA LEU A 147 9.02 8.51 5.60
C LEU A 147 7.64 8.84 6.19
N MET A 148 6.61 8.24 5.64
CA MET A 148 5.23 8.29 6.12
C MET A 148 4.72 6.88 6.34
N PRO A 149 3.91 6.59 7.36
CA PRO A 149 3.38 5.24 7.53
C PRO A 149 2.44 4.87 6.38
N GLN A 150 2.22 3.58 6.17
CA GLN A 150 1.04 3.12 5.44
C GLN A 150 -0.22 3.58 6.17
N VAL A 151 -1.29 3.71 5.45
CA VAL A 151 -2.50 4.35 5.95
C VAL A 151 -3.74 3.60 5.48
N HIS A 152 -4.75 3.63 6.30
CA HIS A 152 -6.02 2.94 6.05
C HIS A 152 -7.23 3.79 6.46
N ARG A 153 -8.40 3.32 6.06
CA ARG A 153 -9.71 3.79 6.52
C ARG A 153 -10.37 2.67 7.30
N ALA A 154 -10.64 2.89 8.58
CA ALA A 154 -11.45 1.95 9.36
C ALA A 154 -12.92 2.08 8.95
N VAL A 155 -13.60 0.96 8.87
CA VAL A 155 -15.07 0.88 8.75
C VAL A 155 -15.60 0.03 9.89
N GLU A 156 -16.80 0.37 10.36
CA GLU A 156 -17.47 -0.46 11.34
C GLU A 156 -17.76 -1.84 10.75
N MET A 157 -17.46 -2.86 11.53
CA MET A 157 -17.74 -4.24 11.18
C MET A 157 -18.85 -4.78 12.08
N PRO A 158 -19.76 -5.61 11.57
CA PRO A 158 -20.74 -6.28 12.40
C PRO A 158 -20.04 -7.16 13.45
N ALA A 159 -20.57 -7.18 14.66
CA ALA A 159 -20.04 -8.04 15.70
C ALA A 159 -20.18 -9.52 15.30
N ILE A 160 -19.12 -10.29 15.44
CA ILE A 160 -19.10 -11.75 15.24
C ILE A 160 -18.69 -12.39 16.55
N GLU A 161 -19.62 -13.16 17.13
CA GLU A 161 -19.36 -13.87 18.40
C GLU A 161 -18.35 -15.01 18.20
N HIS A 162 -18.49 -15.73 17.09
CA HIS A 162 -17.64 -16.90 16.77
C HIS A 162 -16.98 -16.70 15.41
N PRO A 163 -15.65 -16.45 15.36
CA PRO A 163 -14.89 -16.47 14.12
C PRO A 163 -15.03 -17.79 13.37
N GLU A 164 -15.13 -17.74 12.04
CA GLU A 164 -15.30 -18.94 11.20
C GLU A 164 -13.97 -19.69 11.02
N PHE A 165 -12.85 -18.97 11.11
CA PHE A 165 -11.49 -19.52 11.02
C PHE A 165 -10.51 -18.71 11.86
N ASP A 166 -9.37 -19.36 12.18
CA ASP A 166 -8.36 -18.73 13.03
C ASP A 166 -7.49 -17.75 12.25
N VAL A 167 -6.98 -18.15 11.08
CA VAL A 167 -6.01 -17.34 10.33
C VAL A 167 -6.50 -17.05 8.92
N PHE A 168 -6.42 -15.77 8.51
CA PHE A 168 -6.79 -15.32 7.17
C PHE A 168 -5.59 -14.74 6.42
N PHE A 169 -5.48 -15.13 5.14
CA PHE A 169 -4.56 -14.54 4.17
C PHE A 169 -5.23 -14.34 2.82
N VAL A 170 -4.99 -13.19 2.20
CA VAL A 170 -5.32 -12.92 0.80
C VAL A 170 -4.15 -12.23 0.10
N GLY A 171 -3.77 -12.71 -1.07
CA GLY A 171 -2.69 -12.09 -1.85
C GLY A 171 -2.13 -12.98 -2.95
N GLN A 172 -1.08 -12.50 -3.60
CA GLN A 172 -0.35 -13.26 -4.60
C GLN A 172 0.74 -14.10 -3.94
N LEU A 173 1.06 -15.24 -4.52
CA LEU A 173 2.08 -16.16 -4.01
C LEU A 173 3.48 -15.52 -3.95
N LYS A 174 3.99 -15.01 -5.05
CA LYS A 174 5.21 -14.14 -5.16
C LYS A 174 6.43 -14.58 -4.33
N GLY A 175 6.77 -15.85 -4.36
CA GLY A 175 7.94 -16.38 -3.66
C GLY A 175 7.74 -16.53 -2.14
N ARG A 176 6.50 -16.74 -1.69
CA ARG A 176 6.13 -16.99 -0.28
C ARG A 176 5.82 -18.45 -0.01
N GLU A 177 6.14 -19.34 -0.96
CA GLU A 177 5.76 -20.77 -0.93
C GLU A 177 6.32 -21.46 0.30
N GLU A 178 7.60 -21.28 0.57
CA GLU A 178 8.28 -21.97 1.68
C GLU A 178 7.71 -21.55 3.04
N PRO A 179 7.67 -20.26 3.45
CA PRO A 179 7.13 -19.90 4.75
C PRO A 179 5.64 -20.22 4.87
N MET A 180 4.89 -20.18 3.77
CA MET A 180 3.47 -20.51 3.77
C MET A 180 3.23 -22.02 3.98
N SER A 181 3.96 -22.87 3.26
CA SER A 181 3.87 -24.33 3.43
C SER A 181 4.21 -24.76 4.84
N ARG A 182 5.27 -24.18 5.45
CA ARG A 182 5.65 -24.42 6.82
C ARG A 182 4.55 -24.04 7.81
N LEU A 183 3.95 -22.84 7.65
CA LEU A 183 2.85 -22.40 8.50
C LEU A 183 1.59 -23.26 8.34
N ILE A 184 1.23 -23.65 7.12
CA ILE A 184 0.07 -24.53 6.88
C ILE A 184 0.25 -25.86 7.61
N LYS A 185 1.45 -26.44 7.55
CA LYS A 185 1.76 -27.68 8.28
C LYS A 185 1.62 -27.47 9.79
N GLU A 186 2.21 -26.42 10.33
CA GLU A 186 2.12 -26.10 11.76
C GLU A 186 0.68 -25.86 12.21
N PHE A 187 -0.14 -25.20 11.40
CA PHE A 187 -1.56 -25.00 11.68
C PHE A 187 -2.32 -26.31 11.72
N ARG A 188 -2.09 -27.20 10.76
CA ARG A 188 -2.72 -28.54 10.73
C ARG A 188 -2.32 -29.39 11.93
N ASP A 189 -1.04 -29.38 12.29
CA ASP A 189 -0.51 -30.16 13.44
C ASP A 189 -1.05 -29.65 14.78
N ASN A 190 -1.61 -28.43 14.84
CA ASN A 190 -2.11 -27.77 16.05
C ASN A 190 -3.61 -27.45 16.00
N ASP A 191 -4.38 -28.00 15.09
CA ASP A 191 -5.83 -27.74 14.93
C ASP A 191 -6.16 -26.23 14.83
N ILE A 192 -5.32 -25.48 14.11
CA ILE A 192 -5.57 -24.06 13.77
C ILE A 192 -6.20 -24.02 12.40
N SER A 193 -7.45 -23.53 12.34
CA SER A 193 -8.16 -23.37 11.08
C SER A 193 -7.65 -22.15 10.32
N TYR A 194 -7.61 -22.25 9.00
CA TYR A 194 -7.16 -21.14 8.16
C TYR A 194 -7.98 -21.01 6.87
N PHE A 195 -8.09 -19.78 6.37
CA PHE A 195 -8.61 -19.50 5.05
C PHE A 195 -7.61 -18.64 4.27
N PHE A 196 -6.98 -19.27 3.26
CA PHE A 196 -6.02 -18.61 2.38
C PHE A 196 -6.60 -18.49 0.98
N HIS A 197 -6.63 -17.27 0.46
CA HIS A 197 -7.04 -16.96 -0.90
C HIS A 197 -5.83 -16.46 -1.69
N LEU A 198 -5.21 -17.37 -2.43
CA LEU A 198 -4.00 -17.11 -3.19
C LEU A 198 -4.32 -16.89 -4.65
N ILE A 199 -3.69 -15.89 -5.25
CA ILE A 199 -3.71 -15.70 -6.70
C ILE A 199 -2.34 -16.03 -7.25
N ASN A 200 -2.30 -16.91 -8.24
CA ASN A 200 -1.08 -17.24 -8.96
C ASN A 200 -0.60 -16.03 -9.75
N GLY A 201 0.64 -15.61 -9.54
CA GLY A 201 1.27 -14.54 -10.31
C GLY A 201 1.72 -15.06 -11.68
N ARG A 202 1.80 -14.17 -12.68
CA ARG A 202 2.29 -14.54 -14.04
C ARG A 202 3.70 -15.13 -14.07
N HIS A 203 4.42 -15.10 -12.97
CA HIS A 203 5.81 -15.58 -12.81
C HIS A 203 5.94 -16.75 -11.85
N ASP A 204 4.83 -17.22 -11.25
CA ASP A 204 4.83 -18.36 -10.34
C ASP A 204 4.64 -19.65 -11.18
N THR A 205 5.73 -20.07 -11.86
CA THR A 205 5.74 -21.27 -12.75
C THR A 205 6.36 -22.50 -12.06
N GLY A 206 6.70 -22.41 -10.77
CA GLY A 206 7.28 -23.51 -10.01
C GLY A 206 6.27 -24.58 -9.62
N ASP A 207 6.77 -25.75 -9.29
CA ASP A 207 5.96 -26.82 -8.72
C ASP A 207 5.60 -26.44 -7.26
N VAL A 208 4.35 -26.07 -7.07
CA VAL A 208 3.84 -25.57 -5.78
C VAL A 208 3.37 -26.75 -4.96
N ALA A 209 3.69 -26.77 -3.66
CA ALA A 209 3.28 -27.81 -2.73
C ALA A 209 1.75 -28.03 -2.73
N PRO A 210 1.27 -29.27 -2.57
CA PRO A 210 -0.17 -29.60 -2.68
C PRO A 210 -1.05 -28.75 -1.77
N GLU A 211 -0.64 -28.49 -0.53
CA GLU A 211 -1.36 -27.71 0.46
C GLU A 211 -1.50 -26.23 0.04
N ILE A 212 -0.58 -25.70 -0.76
CA ILE A 212 -0.66 -24.36 -1.32
C ILE A 212 -1.58 -24.36 -2.55
N LYS A 213 -1.52 -25.41 -3.39
CA LYS A 213 -2.40 -25.55 -4.57
C LYS A 213 -3.88 -25.48 -4.19
N GLU A 214 -4.27 -26.04 -3.08
CA GLU A 214 -5.64 -26.00 -2.54
C GLU A 214 -6.12 -24.59 -2.24
N CYS A 215 -5.19 -23.69 -1.93
CA CYS A 215 -5.46 -22.29 -1.58
C CYS A 215 -5.51 -21.37 -2.82
N ILE A 216 -5.04 -21.81 -3.99
CA ILE A 216 -5.00 -21.00 -5.21
C ILE A 216 -6.41 -20.85 -5.77
N LYS A 217 -6.75 -19.63 -6.15
CA LYS A 217 -8.03 -19.25 -6.75
C LYS A 217 -7.78 -18.56 -8.09
N ASP A 218 -8.75 -18.69 -9.00
CA ASP A 218 -8.69 -18.08 -10.33
C ASP A 218 -9.06 -16.60 -10.31
N GLU A 219 -9.88 -16.17 -9.36
CA GLU A 219 -10.43 -14.82 -9.27
C GLU A 219 -9.83 -14.04 -8.10
N LEU A 220 -9.63 -12.73 -8.35
CA LEU A 220 -9.24 -11.79 -7.30
C LEU A 220 -10.39 -11.60 -6.31
N MET A 221 -10.10 -11.71 -5.03
CA MET A 221 -11.03 -11.32 -3.97
C MET A 221 -11.22 -9.80 -3.99
N SER A 222 -12.46 -9.35 -4.00
CA SER A 222 -12.77 -7.93 -3.85
C SER A 222 -12.39 -7.41 -2.46
N TYR A 223 -12.20 -6.09 -2.31
CA TYR A 223 -11.84 -5.56 -0.99
C TYR A 223 -12.98 -5.67 0.04
N PRO A 224 -14.26 -5.47 -0.29
CA PRO A 224 -15.37 -5.78 0.62
C PRO A 224 -15.38 -7.24 1.08
N GLU A 225 -15.12 -8.20 0.20
CA GLU A 225 -14.99 -9.62 0.59
C GLU A 225 -13.77 -9.85 1.48
N THR A 226 -12.65 -9.17 1.21
CA THR A 226 -11.46 -9.20 2.07
C THR A 226 -11.81 -8.73 3.48
N LEU A 227 -12.52 -7.61 3.62
CA LEU A 227 -12.97 -7.08 4.92
C LEU A 227 -13.93 -8.04 5.63
N ALA A 228 -14.86 -8.64 4.91
CA ALA A 228 -15.76 -9.65 5.48
C ALA A 228 -14.98 -10.85 6.04
N ASN A 229 -13.93 -11.31 5.33
CA ASN A 229 -13.10 -12.42 5.80
C ASN A 229 -12.14 -12.00 6.94
N ILE A 230 -11.63 -10.75 6.93
CA ILE A 230 -10.93 -10.19 8.09
C ILE A 230 -11.84 -10.26 9.31
N ASN A 231 -13.09 -9.84 9.18
CA ASN A 231 -14.05 -9.87 10.29
C ASN A 231 -14.26 -11.28 10.86
N LYS A 232 -14.38 -12.28 10.00
CA LYS A 232 -14.56 -13.71 10.33
C LYS A 232 -13.32 -14.40 10.91
N SER A 233 -12.16 -13.76 10.89
CA SER A 233 -10.88 -14.32 11.38
C SER A 233 -10.55 -13.85 12.80
N ARG A 234 -9.66 -14.60 13.48
CA ARG A 234 -9.01 -14.18 14.74
C ARG A 234 -7.68 -13.50 14.48
N CYS A 235 -6.99 -13.91 13.43
CA CYS A 235 -5.63 -13.50 13.12
C CYS A 235 -5.48 -13.26 11.62
N LEU A 236 -4.64 -12.30 11.25
CA LEU A 236 -4.23 -12.06 9.89
C LEU A 236 -2.81 -12.57 9.67
N LEU A 237 -2.54 -13.12 8.49
CA LEU A 237 -1.19 -13.47 8.06
C LEU A 237 -0.65 -12.40 7.12
N ASP A 238 0.54 -11.90 7.40
CA ASP A 238 1.31 -10.97 6.58
C ASP A 238 2.66 -11.57 6.22
N LEU A 239 2.84 -11.97 4.99
CA LEU A 239 4.12 -12.40 4.48
C LEU A 239 4.63 -11.35 3.48
N THR A 240 5.66 -10.60 3.87
CA THR A 240 6.29 -9.60 3.01
C THR A 240 7.14 -10.25 1.93
N GLN A 241 7.33 -9.56 0.81
CA GLN A 241 8.23 -10.02 -0.24
C GLN A 241 9.69 -9.79 0.15
N LYS A 242 10.57 -10.64 -0.36
CA LYS A 242 12.02 -10.48 -0.16
C LYS A 242 12.48 -9.07 -0.59
N GLY A 243 13.14 -8.36 0.32
CA GLY A 243 13.67 -7.00 0.08
C GLY A 243 12.70 -5.86 0.37
N GLN A 244 11.47 -6.11 0.81
CA GLN A 244 10.57 -5.09 1.32
C GLN A 244 10.85 -4.88 2.82
N GLN A 245 11.10 -3.63 3.22
CA GLN A 245 11.32 -3.27 4.63
C GLN A 245 10.10 -2.57 5.24
N GLY A 246 9.38 -1.80 4.45
CA GLY A 246 8.16 -1.13 4.92
C GLY A 246 7.01 -2.10 5.17
N LEU A 247 6.11 -1.71 6.07
CA LEU A 247 4.92 -2.50 6.36
C LEU A 247 3.98 -2.55 5.16
N THR A 248 3.32 -3.69 4.98
CA THR A 248 2.16 -3.77 4.09
C THR A 248 0.93 -3.13 4.74
N LEU A 249 -0.22 -3.17 4.09
CA LEU A 249 -1.48 -2.77 4.74
C LEU A 249 -1.95 -3.75 5.81
N ARG A 250 -1.56 -5.01 5.71
CA ARG A 250 -2.07 -6.08 6.58
C ARG A 250 -1.86 -5.83 8.08
N PRO A 251 -0.68 -5.35 8.56
CA PRO A 251 -0.50 -4.96 9.94
C PRO A 251 -1.46 -3.84 10.40
N ILE A 252 -1.73 -2.88 9.53
CA ILE A 252 -2.65 -1.77 9.83
C ILE A 252 -4.09 -2.29 9.93
N GLU A 253 -4.50 -3.16 9.02
CA GLU A 253 -5.80 -3.83 9.08
C GLU A 253 -5.93 -4.67 10.35
N ALA A 254 -4.90 -5.44 10.72
CA ALA A 254 -4.91 -6.24 11.95
C ALA A 254 -5.13 -5.34 13.17
N MET A 255 -4.42 -4.24 13.28
CA MET A 255 -4.57 -3.27 14.36
C MET A 255 -5.99 -2.67 14.38
N MET A 256 -6.46 -2.11 13.27
CA MET A 256 -7.75 -1.40 13.19
C MET A 256 -8.95 -2.30 13.43
N TYR A 257 -8.84 -3.56 12.99
CA TYR A 257 -9.94 -4.53 13.17
C TYR A 257 -9.74 -5.45 14.37
N LYS A 258 -8.80 -5.09 15.27
CA LYS A 258 -8.53 -5.81 16.54
C LYS A 258 -8.27 -7.30 16.32
N LYS A 259 -7.51 -7.62 15.30
CA LYS A 259 -7.08 -8.98 14.96
C LYS A 259 -5.63 -9.19 15.36
N LYS A 260 -5.29 -10.40 15.77
CA LYS A 260 -3.88 -10.78 15.89
C LYS A 260 -3.19 -10.74 14.54
N LEU A 261 -1.88 -10.74 14.54
CA LEU A 261 -1.06 -10.74 13.34
C LEU A 261 0.06 -11.79 13.45
N ILE A 262 0.23 -12.59 12.42
CA ILE A 262 1.43 -13.38 12.18
C ILE A 262 2.17 -12.73 11.01
N THR A 263 3.45 -12.36 11.17
CA THR A 263 4.22 -11.71 10.11
C THR A 263 5.66 -12.22 10.06
N ASN A 264 6.29 -12.12 8.90
CA ASN A 264 7.74 -12.34 8.74
C ASN A 264 8.54 -11.01 8.71
N ASN A 265 7.90 -9.87 8.96
CA ASN A 265 8.56 -8.57 8.95
C ASN A 265 8.92 -8.11 10.36
N SER A 266 10.18 -8.34 10.76
CA SER A 266 10.68 -7.94 12.08
C SER A 266 10.73 -6.43 12.29
N ALA A 267 10.70 -5.60 11.21
CA ALA A 267 10.68 -4.15 11.34
C ALA A 267 9.43 -3.62 12.06
N ILE A 268 8.37 -4.44 12.16
CA ILE A 268 7.16 -4.11 12.92
C ILE A 268 7.44 -3.84 14.41
N LYS A 269 8.54 -4.36 14.97
CA LYS A 269 8.97 -4.06 16.34
C LYS A 269 9.21 -2.57 16.58
N ASN A 270 9.45 -1.79 15.53
CA ASN A 270 9.66 -0.34 15.61
C ASN A 270 8.36 0.47 15.55
N GLU A 271 7.24 -0.17 15.32
CA GLU A 271 5.95 0.52 15.19
C GLU A 271 5.33 0.81 16.56
N PRO A 272 4.71 1.99 16.74
CA PRO A 272 4.08 2.35 18.01
C PRO A 272 2.98 1.41 18.49
N PHE A 273 2.36 0.64 17.57
CA PHE A 273 1.33 -0.34 17.89
C PHE A 273 1.87 -1.75 18.13
N TYR A 274 3.19 -1.95 18.06
CA TYR A 274 3.76 -3.26 18.31
C TYR A 274 3.47 -3.73 19.74
N ASN A 275 2.89 -4.90 19.84
CA ASN A 275 2.68 -5.62 21.09
C ASN A 275 2.88 -7.11 20.82
N PRO A 276 3.80 -7.79 21.51
CA PRO A 276 4.04 -9.22 21.30
C PRO A 276 2.81 -10.10 21.58
N ASP A 277 1.84 -9.65 22.38
CA ASP A 277 0.59 -10.37 22.60
C ASP A 277 -0.35 -10.32 21.39
N ASN A 278 -0.21 -9.30 20.54
CA ASN A 278 -1.00 -9.13 19.32
C ASN A 278 -0.27 -9.61 18.07
N ILE A 279 1.07 -9.61 18.08
CA ILE A 279 1.89 -9.79 16.89
C ILE A 279 2.94 -10.88 17.14
N TRP A 280 2.83 -11.94 16.40
CA TRP A 280 3.81 -13.03 16.39
C TRP A 280 4.68 -12.91 15.14
N ILE A 281 6.01 -12.87 15.33
CA ILE A 281 6.96 -12.72 14.24
C ILE A 281 7.59 -14.07 13.92
N LEU A 282 7.42 -14.50 12.67
CA LEU A 282 7.98 -15.74 12.15
C LEU A 282 9.52 -15.69 12.20
N ASP A 283 10.13 -16.74 12.76
CA ASP A 283 11.59 -16.88 12.92
C ASP A 283 12.23 -15.80 13.82
N ASP A 284 11.47 -15.17 14.70
CA ASP A 284 12.02 -14.25 15.69
C ASP A 284 12.80 -15.04 16.76
N PRO A 285 14.12 -14.80 16.94
CA PRO A 285 14.91 -15.52 17.95
C PRO A 285 14.47 -15.23 19.40
N ASP A 286 13.78 -14.13 19.62
CA ASP A 286 13.29 -13.71 20.94
C ASP A 286 11.92 -14.34 21.26
N GLU A 287 11.18 -14.83 20.28
CA GLU A 287 9.88 -15.47 20.47
C GLU A 287 10.06 -16.88 21.03
N LYS A 288 9.49 -17.14 22.20
CA LYS A 288 9.60 -18.45 22.90
C LYS A 288 8.30 -19.24 22.86
N ARG A 289 7.20 -18.62 22.47
CA ARG A 289 5.89 -19.29 22.35
C ARG A 289 5.78 -19.99 21.01
N SER A 290 5.08 -21.10 20.99
CA SER A 290 4.61 -21.66 19.72
C SER A 290 3.53 -20.77 19.10
N VAL A 291 3.29 -20.91 17.81
CA VAL A 291 2.17 -20.22 17.17
C VAL A 291 0.83 -20.66 17.77
N ALA A 292 0.74 -21.90 18.21
CA ALA A 292 -0.45 -22.43 18.88
C ALA A 292 -0.69 -21.77 20.24
N ASP A 293 0.34 -21.57 21.05
CA ASP A 293 0.22 -20.84 22.31
C ASP A 293 -0.19 -19.38 22.07
N PHE A 294 0.44 -18.73 21.12
CA PHE A 294 0.08 -17.37 20.72
C PHE A 294 -1.39 -17.29 20.31
N MET A 295 -1.88 -18.22 19.50
CA MET A 295 -3.26 -18.19 18.99
C MET A 295 -4.28 -18.54 20.06
N LYS A 296 -4.03 -19.54 20.93
CA LYS A 296 -5.01 -20.12 21.83
C LYS A 296 -4.99 -19.50 23.23
N ASN A 297 -3.81 -19.14 23.74
CA ASN A 297 -3.59 -18.83 25.15
C ASN A 297 -3.33 -17.35 25.44
N VAL A 298 -3.04 -16.54 24.43
CA VAL A 298 -2.77 -15.11 24.59
C VAL A 298 -3.99 -14.28 24.15
N PRO A 299 -4.59 -13.47 25.01
CA PRO A 299 -5.68 -12.57 24.60
C PRO A 299 -5.16 -11.40 23.76
N TYR A 300 -6.03 -10.82 22.93
CA TYR A 300 -5.72 -9.58 22.22
C TYR A 300 -5.71 -8.39 23.20
N THR A 301 -4.67 -7.57 23.14
CA THR A 301 -4.54 -6.34 23.93
C THR A 301 -4.87 -5.13 23.03
N PRO A 302 -5.89 -4.32 23.37
CA PRO A 302 -6.25 -3.15 22.57
C PRO A 302 -5.10 -2.15 22.40
N VAL A 303 -4.94 -1.65 21.18
CA VAL A 303 -3.98 -0.57 20.87
C VAL A 303 -4.57 0.76 21.35
N PRO A 304 -3.78 1.67 21.95
CA PRO A 304 -4.24 3.00 22.32
C PRO A 304 -4.80 3.80 21.14
N ALA A 305 -5.89 4.50 21.34
CA ALA A 305 -6.60 5.20 20.27
C ALA A 305 -5.75 6.30 19.58
N ASP A 306 -4.88 6.97 20.34
CA ASP A 306 -3.95 7.97 19.78
C ASP A 306 -2.90 7.35 18.86
N VAL A 307 -2.50 6.10 19.13
CA VAL A 307 -1.60 5.33 18.26
C VAL A 307 -2.35 4.91 16.99
N GLU A 308 -3.56 4.36 17.12
CA GLU A 308 -4.37 3.95 15.98
C GLU A 308 -4.65 5.12 15.03
N GLN A 309 -4.98 6.31 15.56
CA GLN A 309 -5.27 7.51 14.78
C GLN A 309 -4.14 7.92 13.83
N ARG A 310 -2.89 7.62 14.13
CA ARG A 310 -1.74 7.93 13.25
C ARG A 310 -1.80 7.23 11.90
N TYR A 311 -2.54 6.13 11.80
CA TYR A 311 -2.70 5.30 10.61
C TYR A 311 -4.03 5.54 9.88
N HIS A 312 -4.85 6.47 10.37
CA HIS A 312 -6.06 6.90 9.65
C HIS A 312 -5.72 7.94 8.59
N ILE A 313 -6.40 7.82 7.44
CA ILE A 313 -6.13 8.66 6.26
C ILE A 313 -6.32 10.17 6.53
N ARG A 314 -7.27 10.59 7.39
CA ARG A 314 -7.50 12.02 7.67
C ARG A 314 -6.32 12.66 8.38
N PRO A 315 -5.90 12.25 9.60
CA PRO A 315 -4.73 12.81 10.25
C PRO A 315 -3.42 12.58 9.46
N TRP A 316 -3.35 11.50 8.69
CA TRP A 316 -2.21 11.25 7.80
C TRP A 316 -2.10 12.33 6.70
N LEU A 317 -3.21 12.73 6.07
CA LEU A 317 -3.23 13.82 5.09
C LEU A 317 -2.82 15.15 5.72
N ASP A 318 -3.31 15.47 6.91
CA ASP A 318 -2.91 16.66 7.64
C ASP A 318 -1.40 16.64 7.92
N ALA A 319 -0.87 15.51 8.36
CA ALA A 319 0.55 15.33 8.59
C ALA A 319 1.37 15.50 7.30
N LEU A 320 0.88 15.07 6.15
CA LEU A 320 1.58 15.17 4.87
C LEU A 320 1.97 16.61 4.52
N TRP A 321 1.15 17.60 4.90
CA TRP A 321 1.40 19.02 4.60
C TRP A 321 1.99 19.83 5.76
N HIS A 322 1.82 19.38 7.01
CA HIS A 322 2.12 20.21 8.19
C HIS A 322 3.30 19.73 9.05
N ALA A 323 3.76 18.49 8.88
CA ALA A 323 4.91 18.03 9.64
C ALA A 323 6.25 18.40 8.96
N PRO A 324 7.27 18.81 9.73
CA PRO A 324 8.59 19.05 9.19
C PRO A 324 9.16 17.79 8.54
N VAL A 325 9.94 17.96 7.46
CA VAL A 325 10.71 16.87 6.87
C VAL A 325 11.67 16.35 7.95
N ALA A 326 11.38 15.21 8.53
CA ALA A 326 12.29 14.57 9.46
C ALA A 326 13.53 14.16 8.66
N SER A 327 14.64 14.87 8.85
CA SER A 327 15.93 14.39 8.37
C SER A 327 16.19 13.04 9.03
N ALA A 328 16.32 12.00 8.25
CA ALA A 328 16.71 10.67 8.72
C ALA A 328 18.05 10.83 9.48
N LYS A 329 18.00 10.60 10.80
CA LYS A 329 19.20 10.47 11.64
C LYS A 329 19.87 9.12 11.37
#